data_d22391e003fafca70e4a8a2570b8ab0f
#
_entry.id   d22391e003fafca70e4a8a2570b8ab0f
#
_cell.length_a   1.000
_cell.length_b   1.000
_cell.length_c   1.000
_cell.angle_alpha   90.00
_cell.angle_beta   90.00
_cell.angle_gamma   90.00
#
_symmetry.space_group_name_H-M   'P 1'
#
loop_
_entity.id
_entity.type
_entity.pdbx_description
1 polymer ?
#
loop_
_entity_poly.entity_id
_entity_poly.type
_entity_poly.pdbx_seq_one_letter_code
_entity_poly.pdbx_strand_id
1 'polypeptide(L)'
;MVKAGLEELWSRFSLTKEEEGGAEVGCQDKAVVHRLAGKFLTKWVLNVEAVARIFKPLWKLVGELKIRDIGDLERVLEYEPWSYDKSLVVFKKATDIESIPYLDFNQVMFWVQIHNVPEKSLNHETDEAIGKTIGDVPQVADIKDDETGGEFLRVKVAINITKPLLHCCKLWFEGKHIGWVSIRYEHLPNFCCWCGRVLHGERDCPVWLRGKGTLKKEDQ
;
A
#
# COMPACT_ATOMS: atom_id res chain seq x y z
N MET A 1 10.75 17.74 -7.93
CA MET A 1 11.09 17.75 -9.37
C MET A 1 12.52 18.18 -9.69
N VAL A 2 13.40 18.50 -8.74
CA VAL A 2 14.76 19.00 -8.99
C VAL A 2 15.84 17.90 -8.93
N LYS A 3 15.57 16.74 -8.29
CA LYS A 3 16.58 15.69 -8.09
C LYS A 3 16.78 14.73 -9.27
N ALA A 4 15.75 14.46 -10.06
CA ALA A 4 15.88 13.60 -11.27
C ALA A 4 16.84 14.20 -12.32
N GLY A 5 16.90 15.52 -12.41
CA GLY A 5 17.80 16.19 -13.33
C GLY A 5 19.29 16.15 -12.93
N LEU A 6 19.59 15.97 -11.64
CA LEU A 6 20.98 15.87 -11.16
C LEU A 6 21.57 14.49 -11.48
N GLU A 7 20.85 13.41 -11.22
CA GLU A 7 21.32 12.05 -11.51
C GLU A 7 21.52 11.84 -13.02
N GLU A 8 20.64 12.41 -13.85
CA GLU A 8 20.75 12.40 -15.30
C GLU A 8 21.94 13.23 -15.80
N LEU A 9 22.30 14.30 -15.11
CA LEU A 9 23.51 15.08 -15.35
C LEU A 9 24.77 14.30 -14.94
N TRP A 10 24.77 13.66 -13.77
CA TRP A 10 25.90 12.88 -13.27
C TRP A 10 26.20 11.67 -14.16
N SER A 11 25.19 11.01 -14.74
CA SER A 11 25.37 9.88 -15.65
C SER A 11 26.06 10.25 -16.98
N ARG A 12 26.20 11.55 -17.29
CA ARG A 12 26.89 12.06 -18.48
C ARG A 12 28.36 12.41 -18.25
N PHE A 13 28.81 12.43 -17.00
CA PHE A 13 30.20 12.65 -16.68
C PHE A 13 30.92 11.30 -16.61
N SER A 14 32.03 11.17 -17.32
CA SER A 14 32.96 10.06 -17.09
C SER A 14 33.71 10.35 -15.78
N LEU A 15 33.58 9.45 -14.81
CA LEU A 15 34.30 9.52 -13.56
C LEU A 15 35.81 9.35 -13.82
N THR A 16 36.62 10.06 -13.05
CA THR A 16 38.07 9.79 -12.99
C THR A 16 38.31 8.47 -12.25
N LYS A 17 39.48 7.87 -12.43
CA LYS A 17 39.83 6.62 -11.72
C LYS A 17 39.80 6.77 -10.19
N GLU A 18 40.07 7.97 -9.69
CA GLU A 18 39.99 8.30 -8.27
C GLU A 18 38.54 8.38 -7.80
N GLU A 19 37.63 8.87 -8.63
CA GLU A 19 36.17 8.94 -8.33
C GLU A 19 35.48 7.55 -8.44
N GLU A 20 35.93 6.70 -9.36
CA GLU A 20 35.46 5.31 -9.48
C GLU A 20 35.90 4.45 -8.27
N GLY A 21 37.00 4.79 -7.63
CA GLY A 21 37.54 4.05 -6.47
C GLY A 21 36.67 4.11 -5.22
N GLY A 22 35.77 5.10 -5.14
CA GLY A 22 34.85 5.26 -3.98
C GLY A 22 35.57 5.32 -2.62
N ALA A 23 34.85 5.69 -1.60
CA ALA A 23 35.31 5.58 -0.21
C ALA A 23 34.60 4.44 0.49
N GLU A 24 35.33 3.43 0.97
CA GLU A 24 34.77 2.42 1.88
C GLU A 24 34.48 3.08 3.24
N VAL A 25 33.21 3.24 3.55
CA VAL A 25 32.76 3.70 4.87
C VAL A 25 32.49 2.47 5.73
N GLY A 26 33.40 2.18 6.64
CA GLY A 26 33.21 1.10 7.62
C GLY A 26 32.05 1.46 8.56
N CYS A 27 31.05 0.60 8.62
CA CYS A 27 30.04 0.65 9.68
C CYS A 27 30.71 0.25 11.00
N GLN A 28 30.80 1.16 11.98
CA GLN A 28 31.07 0.77 13.37
C GLN A 28 29.90 -0.13 13.81
N ASP A 29 30.16 -1.16 14.61
CA ASP A 29 29.17 -2.11 15.19
C ASP A 29 28.12 -1.40 16.08
N LYS A 30 27.36 -0.51 15.50
CA LYS A 30 26.17 0.06 16.13
C LYS A 30 24.99 -0.82 15.79
N ALA A 31 24.22 -1.19 16.82
CA ALA A 31 22.97 -1.92 16.61
C ALA A 31 22.13 -1.22 15.53
N VAL A 32 21.69 -1.96 14.55
CA VAL A 32 20.86 -1.46 13.44
C VAL A 32 19.60 -0.84 14.02
N VAL A 33 19.45 0.47 13.87
CA VAL A 33 18.24 1.17 14.30
C VAL A 33 17.17 1.03 13.21
N HIS A 34 16.08 0.35 13.53
CA HIS A 34 14.93 0.26 12.65
C HIS A 34 14.08 1.51 12.80
N ARG A 35 13.68 2.08 11.66
CA ARG A 35 12.84 3.27 11.57
C ARG A 35 11.59 2.95 10.77
N LEU A 36 10.51 3.64 11.08
CA LEU A 36 9.29 3.61 10.27
C LEU A 36 9.23 4.91 9.46
N ALA A 37 9.29 4.80 8.16
CA ALA A 37 9.06 5.91 7.26
C ALA A 37 7.61 5.90 6.80
N GLY A 38 6.92 7.04 6.88
CA GLY A 38 5.52 7.19 6.49
C GLY A 38 5.36 8.20 5.36
N LYS A 39 4.61 7.82 4.31
CA LYS A 39 4.22 8.72 3.22
C LYS A 39 2.72 8.92 3.23
N PHE A 40 2.30 10.15 3.43
CA PHE A 40 0.89 10.55 3.38
C PHE A 40 0.52 10.90 1.94
N LEU A 41 -0.49 10.23 1.41
CA LEU A 41 -0.98 10.46 0.03
C LEU A 41 -1.98 11.61 0.02
N THR A 42 -1.53 12.79 0.39
CA THR A 42 -2.32 14.02 0.43
C THR A 42 -1.61 15.15 -0.27
N LYS A 43 -2.39 16.13 -0.76
CA LYS A 43 -1.88 17.39 -1.33
C LYS A 43 -1.73 18.49 -0.27
N TRP A 44 -2.30 18.29 0.92
CA TRP A 44 -2.30 19.26 1.99
C TRP A 44 -0.98 19.25 2.75
N VAL A 45 -0.60 20.41 3.27
CA VAL A 45 0.52 20.51 4.20
C VAL A 45 0.13 19.85 5.52
N LEU A 46 0.91 18.87 5.94
CA LEU A 46 0.65 18.12 7.17
C LEU A 46 1.13 18.92 8.38
N ASN A 47 0.28 18.96 9.39
CA ASN A 47 0.71 19.38 10.73
C ASN A 47 1.24 18.14 11.46
N VAL A 48 2.58 18.10 11.63
CA VAL A 48 3.29 16.97 12.24
C VAL A 48 2.81 16.69 13.68
N GLU A 49 2.51 17.75 14.45
CA GLU A 49 2.00 17.60 15.82
C GLU A 49 0.60 16.96 15.85
N ALA A 50 -0.28 17.36 14.90
CA ALA A 50 -1.60 16.77 14.79
C ALA A 50 -1.52 15.29 14.36
N VAL A 51 -0.64 14.95 13.43
CA VAL A 51 -0.35 13.57 13.04
C VAL A 51 0.10 12.76 14.25
N ALA A 52 1.11 13.25 14.97
CA ALA A 52 1.64 12.57 16.17
C ALA A 52 0.56 12.38 17.25
N ARG A 53 -0.31 13.37 17.45
CA ARG A 53 -1.42 13.29 18.42
C ARG A 53 -2.42 12.19 18.08
N ILE A 54 -2.68 11.93 16.80
CA ILE A 54 -3.60 10.88 16.35
C ILE A 54 -2.96 9.51 16.40
N PHE A 55 -1.75 9.35 15.87
CA PHE A 55 -1.12 8.03 15.78
C PHE A 55 -0.55 7.55 17.13
N LYS A 56 -0.11 8.44 18.01
CA LYS A 56 0.43 8.07 19.32
C LYS A 56 -0.48 7.16 20.16
N PRO A 57 -1.77 7.47 20.37
CA PRO A 57 -2.67 6.58 21.11
C PRO A 57 -3.00 5.31 20.33
N LEU A 58 -3.13 5.38 19.00
CA LEU A 58 -3.43 4.23 18.16
C LEU A 58 -2.33 3.17 18.24
N TRP A 59 -1.09 3.61 18.26
CA TRP A 59 0.07 2.72 18.36
C TRP A 59 0.50 2.44 19.80
N LYS A 60 -0.26 2.94 20.78
CA LYS A 60 -0.01 2.78 22.24
C LYS A 60 1.41 3.21 22.63
N LEU A 61 1.95 4.23 21.99
CA LEU A 61 3.29 4.74 22.26
C LEU A 61 3.31 5.61 23.53
N VAL A 62 4.27 5.37 24.39
CA VAL A 62 4.50 6.14 25.61
C VAL A 62 5.66 7.12 25.40
N GLY A 63 5.44 8.43 25.60
CA GLY A 63 6.46 9.45 25.43
C GLY A 63 6.41 10.14 24.04
N GLU A 64 7.55 10.51 23.49
CA GLU A 64 7.67 11.00 22.11
C GLU A 64 7.34 9.91 21.10
N LEU A 65 7.03 10.30 19.84
CA LEU A 65 6.75 9.34 18.76
C LEU A 65 8.04 8.60 18.38
N LYS A 66 8.48 7.71 19.26
CA LYS A 66 9.62 6.82 19.05
C LYS A 66 9.14 5.38 19.19
N ILE A 67 9.28 4.61 18.13
CA ILE A 67 9.10 3.16 18.16
C ILE A 67 10.30 2.60 18.92
N ARG A 68 10.03 1.85 20.00
CA ARG A 68 11.07 1.41 20.94
C ARG A 68 11.73 0.11 20.56
N ASP A 69 10.95 -0.78 19.93
CA ASP A 69 11.46 -2.08 19.52
C ASP A 69 10.92 -2.52 18.15
N ILE A 70 11.43 -3.65 17.64
CA ILE A 70 11.03 -4.21 16.35
C ILE A 70 9.57 -4.67 16.40
N GLY A 71 9.09 -5.19 17.53
CA GLY A 71 7.73 -5.69 17.68
C GLY A 71 6.69 -4.57 17.55
N ASP A 72 6.96 -3.36 18.07
CA ASP A 72 6.09 -2.20 17.87
C ASP A 72 5.96 -1.81 16.39
N LEU A 73 7.07 -1.89 15.66
CA LEU A 73 7.12 -1.57 14.25
C LEU A 73 6.37 -2.60 13.40
N GLU A 74 6.56 -3.88 13.70
CA GLU A 74 5.87 -4.99 13.02
C GLU A 74 4.37 -4.91 13.25
N ARG A 75 3.93 -4.62 14.48
CA ARG A 75 2.52 -4.40 14.79
C ARG A 75 1.90 -3.26 13.97
N VAL A 76 2.59 -2.11 13.80
CA VAL A 76 2.09 -1.01 12.97
C VAL A 76 1.92 -1.45 11.52
N LEU A 77 2.85 -2.21 10.97
CA LEU A 77 2.75 -2.74 9.61
C LEU A 77 1.69 -3.84 9.47
N GLU A 78 1.47 -4.62 10.51
CA GLU A 78 0.46 -5.68 10.52
C GLU A 78 -0.97 -5.12 10.44
N TYR A 79 -1.23 -3.98 11.09
CA TYR A 79 -2.54 -3.34 11.12
C TYR A 79 -2.81 -2.39 9.94
N GLU A 80 -2.00 -2.42 8.88
CA GLU A 80 -2.31 -1.70 7.63
C GLU A 80 -3.67 -2.16 7.05
N PRO A 81 -4.40 -1.27 6.34
CA PRO A 81 -4.01 0.07 5.90
C PRO A 81 -4.29 1.16 6.94
N TRP A 82 -3.43 2.16 6.98
CA TRP A 82 -3.62 3.35 7.79
C TRP A 82 -4.15 4.52 6.98
N SER A 83 -4.97 5.35 7.59
CA SER A 83 -5.46 6.58 6.96
C SER A 83 -5.37 7.77 7.92
N TYR A 84 -5.15 8.94 7.35
CA TYR A 84 -5.16 10.22 8.04
C TYR A 84 -5.97 11.22 7.20
N ASP A 85 -6.98 11.83 7.79
CA ASP A 85 -7.89 12.76 7.12
C ASP A 85 -8.38 12.22 5.74
N LYS A 86 -8.88 10.99 5.77
CA LYS A 86 -9.36 10.24 4.59
C LYS A 86 -8.31 9.98 3.51
N SER A 87 -7.04 10.32 3.74
CA SER A 87 -5.93 10.04 2.84
C SER A 87 -5.17 8.81 3.30
N LEU A 88 -4.79 7.95 2.39
CA LEU A 88 -4.00 6.76 2.68
C LEU A 88 -2.61 7.15 3.17
N VAL A 89 -2.13 6.44 4.19
CA VAL A 89 -0.78 6.56 4.70
C VAL A 89 -0.04 5.26 4.45
N VAL A 90 1.08 5.33 3.76
CA VAL A 90 1.91 4.17 3.45
C VAL A 90 3.10 4.18 4.38
N PHE A 91 3.31 3.08 5.10
CA PHE A 91 4.47 2.90 5.95
C PHE A 91 5.48 1.93 5.34
N LYS A 92 6.76 2.19 5.58
CA LYS A 92 7.85 1.28 5.21
C LYS A 92 8.88 1.22 6.33
N LYS A 93 9.36 0.01 6.57
CA LYS A 93 10.52 -0.21 7.45
C LYS A 93 11.76 0.29 6.72
N ALA A 94 12.55 1.10 7.40
CA ALA A 94 13.83 1.61 6.91
C ALA A 94 14.92 1.28 7.91
N THR A 95 16.11 1.03 7.42
CA THR A 95 17.33 0.91 8.22
C THR A 95 18.12 2.21 8.19
N ASP A 96 19.10 2.35 9.07
CA ASP A 96 19.97 3.54 9.11
C ASP A 96 20.78 3.75 7.82
N ILE A 97 20.96 2.68 7.04
CA ILE A 97 21.74 2.68 5.79
C ILE A 97 20.86 3.13 4.61
N GLU A 98 19.54 2.88 4.70
CA GLU A 98 18.62 3.22 3.61
C GLU A 98 18.22 4.69 3.64
N SER A 99 18.40 5.37 2.52
CA SER A 99 17.92 6.73 2.37
C SER A 99 16.42 6.77 2.14
N ILE A 100 15.66 7.39 3.04
CA ILE A 100 14.20 7.50 3.00
C ILE A 100 13.65 7.98 1.64
N PRO A 101 14.30 8.95 0.91
CA PRO A 101 13.84 9.39 -0.40
C PRO A 101 13.79 8.31 -1.48
N TYR A 102 14.55 7.22 -1.32
CA TYR A 102 14.59 6.12 -2.29
C TYR A 102 13.68 4.95 -1.93
N LEU A 103 13.00 4.99 -0.79
CA LEU A 103 12.04 3.97 -0.41
C LEU A 103 10.82 3.98 -1.37
N ASP A 104 10.43 2.79 -1.82
CA ASP A 104 9.24 2.62 -2.65
C ASP A 104 7.97 2.55 -1.76
N PHE A 105 7.11 3.56 -1.88
CA PHE A 105 5.82 3.66 -1.19
C PHE A 105 4.65 3.31 -2.11
N ASN A 106 4.83 2.39 -3.05
CA ASN A 106 3.81 2.03 -4.03
C ASN A 106 2.96 0.82 -3.62
N GLN A 107 3.30 0.12 -2.53
CA GLN A 107 2.56 -1.04 -2.05
C GLN A 107 2.03 -0.82 -0.65
N VAL A 108 0.79 -1.27 -0.41
CA VAL A 108 0.12 -1.25 0.90
C VAL A 108 -0.63 -2.56 1.11
N MET A 109 -0.61 -3.06 2.33
CA MET A 109 -1.37 -4.24 2.72
C MET A 109 -2.83 -3.87 2.94
N PHE A 110 -3.74 -4.59 2.28
CA PHE A 110 -5.18 -4.50 2.50
C PHE A 110 -5.77 -5.85 2.87
N TRP A 111 -6.72 -5.86 3.79
CA TRP A 111 -7.67 -6.94 3.88
C TRP A 111 -8.70 -6.78 2.78
N VAL A 112 -8.89 -7.84 2.03
CA VAL A 112 -9.78 -7.87 0.88
C VAL A 112 -10.85 -8.93 1.11
N GLN A 113 -12.12 -8.52 0.97
CA GLN A 113 -13.26 -9.41 1.00
C GLN A 113 -13.65 -9.79 -0.42
N ILE A 114 -13.81 -11.07 -0.67
CA ILE A 114 -14.19 -11.63 -1.96
C ILE A 114 -15.58 -12.23 -1.81
N HIS A 115 -16.56 -11.60 -2.45
CA HIS A 115 -17.97 -11.99 -2.38
C HIS A 115 -18.42 -12.71 -3.64
N ASN A 116 -19.54 -13.43 -3.53
CA ASN A 116 -20.17 -14.21 -4.62
C ASN A 116 -19.29 -15.36 -5.13
N VAL A 117 -18.47 -15.92 -4.26
CA VAL A 117 -17.75 -17.17 -4.57
C VAL A 117 -18.71 -18.33 -4.40
N PRO A 118 -18.83 -19.25 -5.38
CA PRO A 118 -19.67 -20.44 -5.24
C PRO A 118 -19.23 -21.28 -4.03
N GLU A 119 -20.19 -21.81 -3.25
CA GLU A 119 -19.91 -22.58 -2.03
C GLU A 119 -18.90 -23.72 -2.24
N LYS A 120 -18.99 -24.41 -3.39
CA LYS A 120 -18.06 -25.50 -3.75
C LYS A 120 -16.62 -25.05 -3.97
N SER A 121 -16.41 -23.74 -4.17
CA SER A 121 -15.12 -23.11 -4.42
C SER A 121 -14.60 -22.34 -3.21
N LEU A 122 -15.27 -22.43 -2.06
CA LEU A 122 -14.82 -21.82 -0.80
C LEU A 122 -13.70 -22.66 -0.18
N ASN A 123 -12.48 -22.42 -0.61
CA ASN A 123 -11.28 -23.08 -0.09
C ASN A 123 -10.08 -22.16 -0.21
N HIS A 124 -9.02 -22.48 0.56
CA HIS A 124 -7.80 -21.73 0.63
C HIS A 124 -7.09 -21.55 -0.73
N GLU A 125 -7.16 -22.55 -1.62
CA GLU A 125 -6.55 -22.46 -2.95
C GLU A 125 -7.24 -21.39 -3.81
N THR A 126 -8.57 -21.28 -3.69
CA THR A 126 -9.36 -20.26 -4.38
C THR A 126 -9.06 -18.86 -3.83
N ASP A 127 -8.90 -18.73 -2.51
CA ASP A 127 -8.50 -17.47 -1.86
C ASP A 127 -7.19 -16.96 -2.40
N GLU A 128 -6.20 -17.83 -2.41
CA GLU A 128 -4.87 -17.53 -2.89
C GLU A 128 -4.87 -17.21 -4.39
N ALA A 129 -5.61 -17.99 -5.20
CA ALA A 129 -5.72 -17.78 -6.64
C ALA A 129 -6.34 -16.42 -6.97
N ILE A 130 -7.46 -16.07 -6.30
CA ILE A 130 -8.12 -14.78 -6.49
C ILE A 130 -7.23 -13.64 -5.93
N GLY A 131 -6.65 -13.83 -4.75
CA GLY A 131 -5.74 -12.87 -4.15
C GLY A 131 -4.58 -12.49 -5.07
N LYS A 132 -3.96 -13.48 -5.73
CA LYS A 132 -2.88 -13.29 -6.72
C LYS A 132 -3.31 -12.47 -7.95
N THR A 133 -4.59 -12.44 -8.29
CA THR A 133 -5.07 -11.56 -9.38
C THR A 133 -5.14 -10.09 -8.95
N ILE A 134 -5.27 -9.85 -7.64
CA ILE A 134 -5.40 -8.52 -7.05
C ILE A 134 -4.02 -7.91 -6.76
N GLY A 135 -3.11 -8.72 -6.24
CA GLY A 135 -1.76 -8.30 -5.86
C GLY A 135 -0.93 -9.45 -5.29
N ASP A 136 0.15 -9.12 -4.59
CA ASP A 136 1.01 -10.11 -3.96
C ASP A 136 0.38 -10.58 -2.64
N VAL A 137 0.21 -11.89 -2.47
CA VAL A 137 -0.34 -12.51 -1.26
C VAL A 137 0.81 -13.02 -0.40
N PRO A 138 1.23 -12.29 0.65
CA PRO A 138 2.37 -12.68 1.47
C PRO A 138 2.04 -13.86 2.39
N GLN A 139 0.80 -13.94 2.82
CA GLN A 139 0.32 -15.00 3.71
C GLN A 139 -1.21 -15.10 3.61
N VAL A 140 -1.71 -16.29 3.41
CA VAL A 140 -3.16 -16.53 3.45
C VAL A 140 -3.58 -16.64 4.91
N ALA A 141 -4.62 -15.90 5.30
CA ALA A 141 -5.17 -16.03 6.64
C ALA A 141 -5.74 -17.45 6.83
N ASP A 142 -5.49 -18.05 7.99
CA ASP A 142 -6.15 -19.30 8.36
C ASP A 142 -7.67 -19.07 8.41
N ILE A 143 -8.40 -19.90 7.66
CA ILE A 143 -9.89 -19.86 7.58
C ILE A 143 -10.55 -19.99 8.98
N LYS A 144 -9.79 -20.40 9.99
CA LYS A 144 -10.28 -20.59 11.35
C LYS A 144 -10.56 -19.31 12.15
N ASP A 145 -10.06 -18.15 11.68
CA ASP A 145 -10.27 -16.87 12.33
C ASP A 145 -11.48 -16.09 11.78
N ASP A 146 -12.20 -16.65 10.81
CA ASP A 146 -13.38 -16.01 10.25
C ASP A 146 -14.61 -16.27 11.14
N GLU A 147 -14.78 -15.43 12.16
CA GLU A 147 -16.02 -15.32 12.94
C GLU A 147 -17.22 -14.81 12.09
N THR A 148 -17.01 -14.55 10.79
CA THR A 148 -17.99 -13.89 9.90
C THR A 148 -19.00 -14.84 9.25
N GLY A 149 -19.01 -16.13 9.58
CA GLY A 149 -20.11 -17.04 9.17
C GLY A 149 -20.13 -17.40 7.69
N GLY A 150 -19.05 -17.22 6.93
CA GLY A 150 -18.90 -17.84 5.60
C GLY A 150 -19.56 -17.11 4.42
N GLU A 151 -19.98 -15.84 4.57
CA GLU A 151 -20.58 -15.08 3.47
C GLU A 151 -19.56 -14.60 2.41
N PHE A 152 -18.29 -14.50 2.75
CA PHE A 152 -17.22 -14.06 1.86
C PHE A 152 -15.87 -14.64 2.29
N LEU A 153 -14.95 -14.71 1.33
CA LEU A 153 -13.57 -15.05 1.60
C LEU A 153 -12.77 -13.78 1.97
N ARG A 154 -11.80 -13.91 2.87
CA ARG A 154 -11.00 -12.77 3.36
C ARG A 154 -9.52 -13.06 3.20
N VAL A 155 -8.82 -12.24 2.43
CA VAL A 155 -7.41 -12.41 2.12
C VAL A 155 -6.63 -11.11 2.33
N LYS A 156 -5.41 -11.22 2.87
CA LYS A 156 -4.51 -10.08 3.02
C LYS A 156 -3.61 -9.98 1.79
N VAL A 157 -3.65 -8.84 1.11
CA VAL A 157 -2.98 -8.66 -0.19
C VAL A 157 -2.16 -7.37 -0.21
N ALA A 158 -0.92 -7.45 -0.67
CA ALA A 158 -0.10 -6.28 -0.96
C ALA A 158 -0.49 -5.70 -2.33
N ILE A 159 -1.08 -4.52 -2.31
CA ILE A 159 -1.67 -3.89 -3.48
C ILE A 159 -0.80 -2.74 -3.97
N ASN A 160 -0.53 -2.72 -5.28
CA ASN A 160 0.13 -1.60 -5.91
C ASN A 160 -0.86 -0.43 -6.11
N ILE A 161 -0.75 0.58 -5.25
CA ILE A 161 -1.64 1.74 -5.20
C ILE A 161 -1.48 2.72 -6.38
N THR A 162 -0.46 2.53 -7.23
CA THR A 162 -0.30 3.34 -8.46
C THR A 162 -1.21 2.87 -9.58
N LYS A 163 -1.77 1.65 -9.46
CA LYS A 163 -2.72 1.07 -10.40
C LYS A 163 -4.16 1.29 -9.92
N PRO A 164 -5.16 1.23 -10.81
CA PRO A 164 -6.55 1.16 -10.40
C PRO A 164 -6.83 -0.09 -9.57
N LEU A 165 -7.69 0.04 -8.56
CA LEU A 165 -8.17 -1.09 -7.78
C LEU A 165 -9.13 -1.96 -8.60
N LEU A 166 -9.04 -3.28 -8.45
CA LEU A 166 -9.98 -4.22 -9.05
C LEU A 166 -11.27 -4.25 -8.22
N HIS A 167 -12.42 -4.16 -8.88
CA HIS A 167 -13.74 -4.24 -8.24
C HIS A 167 -14.37 -5.63 -8.37
N CYS A 168 -13.98 -6.37 -9.41
CA CYS A 168 -14.45 -7.71 -9.67
C CYS A 168 -13.43 -8.48 -10.52
N CYS A 169 -13.53 -9.79 -10.52
CA CYS A 169 -12.84 -10.63 -11.48
C CYS A 169 -13.71 -11.81 -11.92
N LYS A 170 -13.39 -12.38 -13.06
CA LYS A 170 -14.04 -13.59 -13.57
C LYS A 170 -13.50 -14.81 -12.85
N LEU A 171 -14.38 -15.69 -12.46
CA LEU A 171 -14.02 -17.00 -11.91
C LEU A 171 -14.11 -18.07 -12.99
N TRP A 172 -13.06 -18.86 -13.10
CA TRP A 172 -12.95 -19.95 -14.07
C TRP A 172 -12.78 -21.27 -13.32
N PHE A 173 -13.47 -22.29 -13.76
CA PHE A 173 -13.33 -23.66 -13.28
C PHE A 173 -13.18 -24.60 -14.47
N GLU A 174 -12.12 -25.38 -14.54
CA GLU A 174 -11.80 -26.28 -15.66
C GLU A 174 -11.94 -25.62 -17.05
N GLY A 175 -11.49 -24.38 -17.18
CA GLY A 175 -11.55 -23.61 -18.43
C GLY A 175 -12.94 -23.05 -18.79
N LYS A 176 -13.97 -23.25 -17.93
CA LYS A 176 -15.30 -22.67 -18.09
C LYS A 176 -15.49 -21.47 -17.18
N HIS A 177 -16.04 -20.39 -17.71
CA HIS A 177 -16.44 -19.23 -16.91
C HIS A 177 -17.65 -19.60 -16.05
N ILE A 178 -17.51 -19.54 -14.72
CA ILE A 178 -18.56 -19.93 -13.77
C ILE A 178 -19.25 -18.74 -13.08
N GLY A 179 -18.69 -17.53 -13.20
CA GLY A 179 -19.31 -16.35 -12.63
C GLY A 179 -18.33 -15.19 -12.43
N TRP A 180 -18.82 -14.18 -11.72
CA TRP A 180 -18.06 -13.01 -11.32
C TRP A 180 -18.01 -12.96 -9.80
N VAL A 181 -16.85 -12.66 -9.25
CA VAL A 181 -16.66 -12.35 -7.84
C VAL A 181 -16.52 -10.85 -7.65
N SER A 182 -17.07 -10.34 -6.57
CA SER A 182 -16.99 -8.93 -6.19
C SER A 182 -15.88 -8.74 -5.14
N ILE A 183 -15.07 -7.74 -5.33
CA ILE A 183 -13.89 -7.44 -4.51
C ILE A 183 -14.15 -6.18 -3.71
N ARG A 184 -14.01 -6.24 -2.38
CA ARG A 184 -14.14 -5.11 -1.46
C ARG A 184 -12.89 -4.99 -0.60
N TYR A 185 -12.43 -3.77 -0.40
CA TYR A 185 -11.24 -3.47 0.39
C TYR A 185 -11.65 -2.92 1.75
N GLU A 186 -11.18 -3.55 2.81
CA GLU A 186 -11.45 -3.08 4.18
C GLU A 186 -10.65 -1.80 4.47
N HIS A 187 -11.25 -0.90 5.22
CA HIS A 187 -10.65 0.38 5.61
C HIS A 187 -10.10 1.21 4.44
N LEU A 188 -10.66 1.01 3.23
CA LEU A 188 -10.30 1.81 2.07
C LEU A 188 -10.63 3.28 2.33
N PRO A 189 -9.63 4.19 2.31
CA PRO A 189 -9.90 5.62 2.42
C PRO A 189 -10.54 6.15 1.15
N ASN A 190 -10.57 7.45 0.96
CA ASN A 190 -11.08 8.03 -0.27
C ASN A 190 -10.37 7.43 -1.49
N PHE A 191 -11.16 6.92 -2.42
CA PHE A 191 -10.67 6.53 -3.73
C PHE A 191 -11.49 7.23 -4.82
N CYS A 192 -10.90 7.36 -6.00
CA CYS A 192 -11.56 8.00 -7.13
C CYS A 192 -12.38 6.98 -7.92
N CYS A 193 -13.70 7.11 -7.92
CA CYS A 193 -14.58 6.23 -8.70
C CYS A 193 -14.46 6.44 -10.22
N TRP A 194 -13.86 7.53 -10.69
CA TRP A 194 -13.61 7.75 -12.12
C TRP A 194 -12.44 6.96 -12.69
N CYS A 195 -11.37 6.78 -11.91
CA CYS A 195 -10.17 6.09 -12.39
C CYS A 195 -9.74 4.91 -11.50
N GLY A 196 -10.50 4.60 -10.44
CA GLY A 196 -10.24 3.48 -9.55
C GLY A 196 -9.00 3.61 -8.66
N ARG A 197 -8.36 4.77 -8.57
CA ARG A 197 -7.10 4.97 -7.81
C ARG A 197 -7.34 5.63 -6.46
N VAL A 198 -6.48 5.31 -5.51
CA VAL A 198 -6.52 5.83 -4.13
C VAL A 198 -5.68 7.09 -3.91
N LEU A 199 -5.01 7.61 -4.95
CA LEU A 199 -4.05 8.71 -4.84
C LEU A 199 -4.68 10.10 -4.85
N HIS A 200 -5.97 10.21 -5.13
CA HIS A 200 -6.69 11.48 -5.22
C HIS A 200 -8.20 11.28 -5.08
N GLY A 201 -8.90 12.36 -4.75
CA GLY A 201 -10.36 12.38 -4.75
C GLY A 201 -10.95 12.61 -6.16
N GLU A 202 -12.25 12.44 -6.31
CA GLU A 202 -12.96 12.60 -7.59
C GLU A 202 -12.73 13.97 -8.25
N ARG A 203 -12.72 15.06 -7.45
CA ARG A 203 -12.54 16.43 -7.94
C ARG A 203 -11.17 16.71 -8.55
N ASP A 204 -10.18 15.92 -8.17
CA ASP A 204 -8.79 16.05 -8.63
C ASP A 204 -8.42 15.01 -9.68
N CYS A 205 -9.39 14.24 -10.17
CA CYS A 205 -9.14 13.17 -11.10
C CYS A 205 -8.73 13.69 -12.48
N PRO A 206 -7.53 13.32 -13.00
CA PRO A 206 -7.11 13.74 -14.33
C PRO A 206 -8.02 13.22 -15.44
N VAL A 207 -8.68 12.06 -15.23
CA VAL A 207 -9.64 11.48 -16.17
C VAL A 207 -10.90 12.33 -16.21
N TRP A 208 -11.46 12.67 -15.04
CA TRP A 208 -12.60 13.56 -14.92
C TRP A 208 -12.33 14.96 -15.53
N LEU A 209 -11.19 15.56 -15.15
CA LEU A 209 -10.81 16.90 -15.61
C LEU A 209 -10.61 16.98 -17.12
N ARG A 210 -10.08 15.92 -17.76
CA ARG A 210 -9.97 15.84 -19.22
C ARG A 210 -11.33 15.69 -19.90
N GLY A 211 -12.24 14.93 -19.31
CA GLY A 211 -13.59 14.71 -19.80
C GLY A 211 -14.53 15.92 -19.57
N LYS A 212 -14.12 16.95 -18.78
CA LYS A 212 -14.90 18.15 -18.44
C LYS A 212 -16.37 17.87 -18.12
N GLY A 213 -16.63 16.79 -17.36
CA GLY A 213 -17.98 16.45 -16.93
C GLY A 213 -18.86 15.77 -17.99
N THR A 214 -18.31 15.36 -19.12
CA THR A 214 -19.04 14.60 -20.15
C THR A 214 -19.17 13.11 -19.79
N LEU A 215 -18.32 12.61 -18.88
CA LEU A 215 -18.38 11.24 -18.39
C LEU A 215 -19.51 11.13 -17.34
N LYS A 216 -20.51 10.32 -17.63
CA LYS A 216 -21.54 9.94 -16.66
C LYS A 216 -21.04 8.77 -15.80
N LYS A 217 -21.51 8.70 -14.53
CA LYS A 217 -21.19 7.57 -13.63
C LYS A 217 -21.69 6.22 -14.16
N GLU A 218 -22.61 6.25 -15.10
CA GLU A 218 -23.21 5.08 -15.75
C GLU A 218 -22.30 4.44 -16.81
N ASP A 219 -21.21 5.13 -17.19
CA ASP A 219 -20.26 4.69 -18.22
C ASP A 219 -19.03 3.97 -17.64
N GLN A 220 -19.11 3.49 -16.36
CA GLN A 220 -18.02 2.79 -15.64
C GLN A 220 -18.23 1.27 -15.55
#